data_32c6c80740977b86e924904c84687554
#
_entry.id   32c6c80740977b86e924904c84687554
#
_cell.length_a   1.000
_cell.length_b   1.000
_cell.length_c   1.000
_cell.angle_alpha   90.00
_cell.angle_beta   90.00
_cell.angle_gamma   90.00
#
_symmetry.space_group_name_H-M   'P 1'
#
loop_
_entity.id
_entity.type
_entity.pdbx_description
1 polymer ?
#
loop_
_entity_poly.entity_id
_entity_poly.type
_entity_poly.pdbx_seq_one_letter_code
_entity_poly.pdbx_strand_id
1 'polypeptide(L)'
;MKIVKYNWIIKSAGKIIKRFFLASGVFFILLIVLSFTDYPYLMYHWLGTSECKPVKSADYIVVMGAGGLPGPESLLRCYYAASVADSFPDSRLIIAFPVEKDAFEGSENELMVKELIERGILPGRILTETNGTNTYAQAKEIAGLVHDADASLLIVSSPEHIYRCIKTFRNQGFTDVNGLPTFENPTNDEIFSSPSDKNNILKNAERNVSLRYNMWSYLQYEIMVLREATAIVYYKLKGYI
;
A
#
# COMPACT_ATOMS: atom_id res chain seq x y z
N MET A 1 -20.83 -26.20 46.57
CA MET A 1 -20.37 -26.57 45.21
C MET A 1 -20.26 -25.40 44.23
N LYS A 2 -21.10 -24.34 44.28
CA LYS A 2 -21.01 -23.16 43.36
C LYS A 2 -19.79 -22.26 43.60
N ILE A 3 -19.33 -22.06 44.84
CA ILE A 3 -18.20 -21.16 45.19
C ILE A 3 -16.86 -21.70 44.68
N VAL A 4 -16.63 -23.02 44.73
CA VAL A 4 -15.39 -23.66 44.25
C VAL A 4 -15.24 -23.53 42.74
N LYS A 5 -16.34 -23.65 41.98
CA LYS A 5 -16.34 -23.46 40.51
C LYS A 5 -16.03 -22.03 40.10
N TYR A 6 -16.53 -21.06 40.86
CA TYR A 6 -16.30 -19.61 40.61
C TYR A 6 -14.82 -19.23 40.82
N ASN A 7 -14.21 -19.70 41.92
CA ASN A 7 -12.80 -19.45 42.23
C ASN A 7 -11.83 -20.09 41.18
N TRP A 8 -12.21 -21.25 40.59
CA TRP A 8 -11.44 -21.89 39.54
C TRP A 8 -11.50 -21.09 38.25
N ILE A 9 -12.68 -20.56 37.88
CA ILE A 9 -12.86 -19.72 36.68
C ILE A 9 -12.04 -18.44 36.81
N ILE A 10 -12.05 -17.74 37.94
CA ILE A 10 -11.27 -16.52 38.18
C ILE A 10 -9.77 -16.80 38.08
N LYS A 11 -9.29 -17.88 38.69
CA LYS A 11 -7.86 -18.26 38.63
C LYS A 11 -7.44 -18.66 37.22
N SER A 12 -8.33 -19.31 36.46
CA SER A 12 -8.08 -19.66 35.05
C SER A 12 -8.06 -18.42 34.15
N ALA A 13 -9.01 -17.50 34.31
CA ALA A 13 -9.05 -16.24 33.61
C ALA A 13 -7.80 -15.39 33.89
N GLY A 14 -7.37 -15.30 35.15
CA GLY A 14 -6.14 -14.58 35.52
C GLY A 14 -4.88 -15.16 34.85
N LYS A 15 -4.79 -16.51 34.72
CA LYS A 15 -3.67 -17.13 33.98
C LYS A 15 -3.71 -16.83 32.49
N ILE A 16 -4.89 -16.81 31.87
CA ILE A 16 -5.07 -16.48 30.44
C ILE A 16 -4.66 -15.03 30.20
N ILE A 17 -5.15 -14.11 31.03
CA ILE A 17 -4.81 -12.67 30.94
C ILE A 17 -3.28 -12.48 31.08
N LYS A 18 -2.67 -13.10 32.08
CA LYS A 18 -1.21 -13.02 32.28
C LYS A 18 -0.44 -13.54 31.04
N ARG A 19 -0.86 -14.68 30.45
CA ARG A 19 -0.23 -15.22 29.23
C ARG A 19 -0.42 -14.29 28.04
N PHE A 20 -1.60 -13.69 27.91
CA PHE A 20 -1.87 -12.71 26.85
C PHE A 20 -0.93 -11.50 26.95
N PHE A 21 -0.80 -10.88 28.14
CA PHE A 21 0.11 -9.76 28.34
C PHE A 21 1.57 -10.15 28.14
N LEU A 22 1.98 -11.33 28.58
CA LEU A 22 3.33 -11.83 28.32
C LEU A 22 3.60 -12.00 26.83
N ALA A 23 2.69 -12.63 26.10
CA ALA A 23 2.81 -12.83 24.67
C ALA A 23 2.84 -11.50 23.91
N SER A 24 1.97 -10.54 24.29
CA SER A 24 1.97 -9.19 23.71
C SER A 24 3.27 -8.45 24.00
N GLY A 25 3.82 -8.56 25.20
CA GLY A 25 5.11 -7.96 25.56
C GLY A 25 6.27 -8.55 24.76
N VAL A 26 6.33 -9.87 24.61
CA VAL A 26 7.33 -10.55 23.78
C VAL A 26 7.19 -10.12 22.31
N PHE A 27 5.96 -10.07 21.78
CA PHE A 27 5.70 -9.63 20.43
C PHE A 27 6.19 -8.18 20.20
N PHE A 28 5.91 -7.27 21.14
CA PHE A 28 6.35 -5.89 21.05
C PHE A 28 7.88 -5.75 21.08
N ILE A 29 8.55 -6.53 21.95
CA ILE A 29 10.03 -6.57 22.01
C ILE A 29 10.59 -7.09 20.67
N LEU A 30 9.97 -8.10 20.06
CA LEU A 30 10.39 -8.61 18.76
C LEU A 30 10.29 -7.54 17.66
N LEU A 31 9.21 -6.75 17.63
CA LEU A 31 9.09 -5.62 16.69
C LEU A 31 10.24 -4.61 16.90
N ILE A 32 10.53 -4.23 18.14
CA ILE A 32 11.64 -3.31 18.44
C ILE A 32 12.97 -3.89 17.95
N VAL A 33 13.22 -5.18 18.17
CA VAL A 33 14.46 -5.84 17.71
C VAL A 33 14.54 -5.88 16.20
N LEU A 34 13.43 -6.21 15.51
CA LEU A 34 13.37 -6.23 14.05
C LEU A 34 13.59 -4.85 13.44
N SER A 35 13.14 -3.78 14.09
CA SER A 35 13.33 -2.41 13.60
C SER A 35 14.80 -1.95 13.54
N PHE A 36 15.74 -2.71 14.14
CA PHE A 36 17.18 -2.53 13.97
C PHE A 36 17.77 -3.37 12.83
N THR A 37 16.94 -4.03 12.04
CA THR A 37 17.34 -4.86 10.89
C THR A 37 16.71 -4.34 9.60
N ASP A 38 17.19 -4.79 8.44
CA ASP A 38 16.62 -4.41 7.13
C ASP A 38 15.34 -5.17 6.77
N TYR A 39 14.93 -6.17 7.57
CA TYR A 39 13.76 -7.01 7.28
C TYR A 39 12.46 -6.22 7.07
N PRO A 40 12.10 -5.23 7.89
CA PRO A 40 10.89 -4.45 7.69
C PRO A 40 10.84 -3.78 6.32
N TYR A 41 11.96 -3.16 5.92
CA TYR A 41 12.08 -2.52 4.62
C TYR A 41 12.02 -3.55 3.47
N LEU A 42 12.70 -4.68 3.59
CA LEU A 42 12.67 -5.74 2.57
C LEU A 42 11.26 -6.29 2.35
N MET A 43 10.49 -6.48 3.42
CA MET A 43 9.09 -6.91 3.32
C MET A 43 8.19 -5.85 2.69
N TYR A 44 8.37 -4.59 3.08
CA TYR A 44 7.66 -3.45 2.49
C TYR A 44 7.97 -3.32 0.99
N HIS A 45 9.25 -3.40 0.61
CA HIS A 45 9.71 -3.38 -0.76
C HIS A 45 9.17 -4.57 -1.57
N TRP A 46 9.18 -5.75 -0.97
CA TRP A 46 8.63 -6.95 -1.61
C TRP A 46 7.13 -6.81 -1.91
N LEU A 47 6.33 -6.26 -1.01
CA LEU A 47 4.91 -5.97 -1.27
C LEU A 47 4.72 -5.01 -2.45
N GLY A 48 5.62 -4.04 -2.61
CA GLY A 48 5.58 -3.08 -3.70
C GLY A 48 6.03 -3.63 -5.05
N THR A 49 6.94 -4.60 -5.07
CA THR A 49 7.65 -4.96 -6.32
C THR A 49 7.43 -6.39 -6.80
N SER A 50 7.02 -7.31 -5.93
CA SER A 50 6.98 -8.75 -6.24
C SER A 50 6.07 -9.14 -7.42
N GLU A 51 5.02 -8.38 -7.68
CA GLU A 51 4.07 -8.59 -8.79
C GLU A 51 4.28 -7.61 -9.96
N CYS A 52 5.23 -6.67 -9.84
CA CYS A 52 5.52 -5.68 -10.87
C CYS A 52 6.41 -6.26 -11.97
N LYS A 53 6.12 -5.86 -13.21
CA LYS A 53 6.89 -6.23 -14.41
C LYS A 53 7.19 -4.97 -15.22
N PRO A 54 8.21 -4.97 -16.07
CA PRO A 54 8.43 -3.88 -17.02
C PRO A 54 7.19 -3.65 -17.87
N VAL A 55 6.67 -2.43 -17.88
CA VAL A 55 5.47 -2.05 -18.62
C VAL A 55 5.87 -1.44 -19.97
N LYS A 56 5.31 -1.97 -21.06
CA LYS A 56 5.55 -1.48 -22.42
C LYS A 56 4.43 -0.58 -22.93
N SER A 57 3.21 -0.81 -22.44
CA SER A 57 2.02 -0.03 -22.76
C SER A 57 1.07 -0.07 -21.57
N ALA A 58 0.23 0.93 -21.42
CA ALA A 58 -0.87 0.95 -20.47
C ALA A 58 -2.06 1.63 -21.13
N ASP A 59 -3.19 0.96 -21.21
CA ASP A 59 -4.44 1.57 -21.68
C ASP A 59 -5.03 2.46 -20.60
N TYR A 60 -4.89 2.02 -19.35
CA TYR A 60 -5.34 2.76 -18.19
C TYR A 60 -4.29 2.83 -17.09
N ILE A 61 -4.12 4.02 -16.52
CA ILE A 61 -3.34 4.28 -15.31
C ILE A 61 -4.33 4.49 -14.18
N VAL A 62 -4.42 3.54 -13.25
CA VAL A 62 -5.37 3.57 -12.14
C VAL A 62 -4.69 4.16 -10.90
N VAL A 63 -5.11 5.34 -10.48
CA VAL A 63 -4.61 6.01 -9.28
C VAL A 63 -5.50 5.63 -8.11
N MET A 64 -5.00 4.74 -7.25
CA MET A 64 -5.73 4.32 -6.06
C MET A 64 -5.79 5.44 -5.03
N GLY A 65 -6.96 5.70 -4.48
CA GLY A 65 -7.12 6.68 -3.42
C GLY A 65 -6.33 6.34 -2.16
N ALA A 66 -5.94 7.38 -1.42
CA ALA A 66 -5.32 7.30 -0.10
C ALA A 66 -6.16 8.09 0.92
N GLY A 67 -5.54 8.96 1.71
CA GLY A 67 -6.25 9.82 2.66
C GLY A 67 -6.81 11.12 2.07
N GLY A 68 -6.82 11.27 0.73
CA GLY A 68 -7.24 12.51 0.05
C GLY A 68 -6.15 13.58 0.00
N LEU A 69 -6.42 14.67 -0.72
CA LEU A 69 -5.53 15.84 -0.78
C LEU A 69 -5.87 16.84 0.33
N PRO A 70 -4.87 17.55 0.90
CA PRO A 70 -3.46 17.60 0.49
C PRO A 70 -2.54 16.54 1.12
N GLY A 71 -3.06 15.38 1.47
CA GLY A 71 -2.27 14.29 2.07
C GLY A 71 -1.08 13.86 1.21
N PRO A 72 0.10 13.63 1.82
CA PRO A 72 1.34 13.36 1.08
C PRO A 72 1.26 12.12 0.20
N GLU A 73 0.58 11.06 0.63
CA GLU A 73 0.40 9.84 -0.15
C GLU A 73 -0.39 10.10 -1.44
N SER A 74 -1.46 10.90 -1.38
CA SER A 74 -2.29 11.23 -2.55
C SER A 74 -1.52 12.12 -3.52
N LEU A 75 -0.77 13.12 -3.02
CA LEU A 75 0.11 13.96 -3.84
C LEU A 75 1.17 13.14 -4.55
N LEU A 76 1.80 12.21 -3.84
CA LEU A 76 2.83 11.34 -4.40
C LEU A 76 2.27 10.44 -5.49
N ARG A 77 1.07 9.87 -5.30
CA ARG A 77 0.39 9.07 -6.32
C ARG A 77 0.04 9.88 -7.56
N CYS A 78 -0.47 11.11 -7.40
CA CYS A 78 -0.72 12.01 -8.52
C CYS A 78 0.57 12.36 -9.27
N TYR A 79 1.68 12.61 -8.55
CA TYR A 79 2.99 12.87 -9.15
C TYR A 79 3.47 11.69 -10.00
N TYR A 80 3.47 10.46 -9.46
CA TYR A 80 3.89 9.26 -10.18
C TYR A 80 2.98 8.96 -11.36
N ALA A 81 1.67 9.13 -11.20
CA ALA A 81 0.70 8.91 -12.27
C ALA A 81 0.91 9.90 -13.43
N ALA A 82 1.10 11.19 -13.14
CA ALA A 82 1.38 12.20 -14.15
C ALA A 82 2.70 11.91 -14.87
N SER A 83 3.78 11.62 -14.10
CA SER A 83 5.10 11.33 -14.67
C SER A 83 5.09 10.12 -15.62
N VAL A 84 4.37 9.04 -15.27
CA VAL A 84 4.28 7.86 -16.13
C VAL A 84 3.35 8.06 -17.31
N ALA A 85 2.33 8.93 -17.18
CA ALA A 85 1.39 9.25 -18.25
C ALA A 85 2.05 9.96 -19.45
N ASP A 86 3.21 10.60 -19.23
CA ASP A 86 4.04 11.16 -20.30
C ASP A 86 4.66 10.07 -21.19
N SER A 87 4.96 8.90 -20.61
CA SER A 87 5.46 7.73 -21.33
C SER A 87 4.36 6.97 -22.08
N PHE A 88 3.10 7.18 -21.69
CA PHE A 88 1.91 6.53 -22.28
C PHE A 88 0.87 7.58 -22.67
N PRO A 89 1.10 8.36 -23.74
CA PRO A 89 0.25 9.51 -24.11
C PRO A 89 -1.20 9.14 -24.45
N ASP A 90 -1.42 7.90 -24.92
CA ASP A 90 -2.76 7.40 -25.28
C ASP A 90 -3.52 6.80 -24.08
N SER A 91 -2.87 6.59 -22.94
CA SER A 91 -3.51 6.04 -21.76
C SER A 91 -4.53 6.99 -21.13
N ARG A 92 -5.60 6.44 -20.57
CA ARG A 92 -6.54 7.19 -19.73
C ARG A 92 -6.18 6.99 -18.25
N LEU A 93 -6.41 8.01 -17.44
CA LEU A 93 -6.22 7.92 -16.00
C LEU A 93 -7.57 7.66 -15.32
N ILE A 94 -7.60 6.76 -14.33
CA ILE A 94 -8.79 6.50 -13.52
C ILE A 94 -8.43 6.81 -12.06
N ILE A 95 -9.08 7.82 -11.47
CA ILE A 95 -8.93 8.12 -10.04
C ILE A 95 -9.96 7.28 -9.29
N ALA A 96 -9.50 6.38 -8.43
CA ALA A 96 -10.35 5.50 -7.61
C ALA A 96 -10.39 6.04 -6.17
N PHE A 97 -11.35 6.91 -5.88
CA PHE A 97 -11.57 7.47 -4.55
C PHE A 97 -13.08 7.63 -4.30
N PRO A 98 -13.63 7.04 -3.22
CA PRO A 98 -15.06 7.12 -2.94
C PRO A 98 -15.49 8.55 -2.64
N VAL A 99 -16.67 8.91 -3.14
CA VAL A 99 -17.30 10.20 -2.90
C VAL A 99 -18.68 9.98 -2.33
N GLU A 100 -19.09 10.78 -1.35
CA GLU A 100 -20.46 10.76 -0.86
C GLU A 100 -21.43 11.15 -1.99
N LYS A 101 -22.63 10.58 -1.93
CA LYS A 101 -23.63 10.78 -2.96
C LYS A 101 -23.92 12.27 -3.14
N ASP A 102 -23.85 12.74 -4.36
CA ASP A 102 -24.09 14.14 -4.77
C ASP A 102 -23.07 15.19 -4.22
N ALA A 103 -21.93 14.75 -3.68
CA ALA A 103 -20.90 15.62 -3.08
C ALA A 103 -19.56 15.61 -3.86
N PHE A 104 -19.60 15.53 -5.21
CA PHE A 104 -18.36 15.50 -6.00
C PHE A 104 -17.60 16.82 -5.92
N GLU A 105 -18.32 17.96 -5.94
CA GLU A 105 -17.71 19.28 -5.83
C GLU A 105 -17.07 19.48 -4.45
N GLY A 106 -15.79 19.82 -4.44
CA GLY A 106 -14.98 19.92 -3.20
C GLY A 106 -14.51 18.60 -2.62
N SER A 107 -14.84 17.45 -3.25
CA SER A 107 -14.38 16.14 -2.79
C SER A 107 -12.89 15.92 -3.02
N GLU A 108 -12.31 14.97 -2.30
CA GLU A 108 -10.94 14.52 -2.50
C GLU A 108 -10.70 13.98 -3.91
N ASN A 109 -11.70 13.35 -4.52
CA ASN A 109 -11.62 12.88 -5.90
C ASN A 109 -11.47 14.06 -6.86
N GLU A 110 -12.29 15.12 -6.72
CA GLU A 110 -12.19 16.34 -7.52
C GLU A 110 -10.83 17.04 -7.33
N LEU A 111 -10.34 17.10 -6.09
CA LEU A 111 -9.03 17.68 -5.81
C LEU A 111 -7.91 16.91 -6.51
N MET A 112 -7.97 15.58 -6.55
CA MET A 112 -7.00 14.75 -7.29
C MET A 112 -7.11 14.96 -8.80
N VAL A 113 -8.32 15.16 -9.33
CA VAL A 113 -8.52 15.55 -10.76
C VAL A 113 -7.82 16.88 -11.05
N LYS A 114 -8.04 17.89 -10.21
CA LYS A 114 -7.41 19.22 -10.36
C LYS A 114 -5.88 19.12 -10.30
N GLU A 115 -5.34 18.36 -9.36
CA GLU A 115 -3.90 18.13 -9.23
C GLU A 115 -3.30 17.48 -10.48
N LEU A 116 -3.96 16.48 -11.07
CA LEU A 116 -3.50 15.86 -12.32
C LEU A 116 -3.55 16.84 -13.50
N ILE A 117 -4.59 17.69 -13.56
CA ILE A 117 -4.69 18.74 -14.61
C ILE A 117 -3.57 19.76 -14.45
N GLU A 118 -3.26 20.22 -13.24
CA GLU A 118 -2.15 21.12 -12.95
C GLU A 118 -0.80 20.53 -13.32
N ARG A 119 -0.68 19.19 -13.27
CA ARG A 119 0.51 18.45 -13.75
C ARG A 119 0.53 18.19 -15.24
N GLY A 120 -0.40 18.76 -16.01
CA GLY A 120 -0.41 18.71 -17.48
C GLY A 120 -1.27 17.59 -18.08
N ILE A 121 -1.99 16.82 -17.29
CA ILE A 121 -2.89 15.78 -17.82
C ILE A 121 -4.14 16.45 -18.40
N LEU A 122 -4.46 16.14 -19.66
CA LEU A 122 -5.65 16.67 -20.32
C LEU A 122 -6.94 16.16 -19.61
N PRO A 123 -7.91 17.04 -19.32
CA PRO A 123 -9.14 16.65 -18.63
C PRO A 123 -9.88 15.46 -19.29
N GLY A 124 -9.89 15.41 -20.63
CA GLY A 124 -10.52 14.33 -21.39
C GLY A 124 -9.87 12.95 -21.23
N ARG A 125 -8.67 12.88 -20.66
CA ARG A 125 -7.98 11.62 -20.32
C ARG A 125 -8.33 11.11 -18.91
N ILE A 126 -8.96 11.93 -18.06
CA ILE A 126 -9.22 11.59 -16.66
C ILE A 126 -10.63 11.05 -16.50
N LEU A 127 -10.74 9.89 -15.90
CA LEU A 127 -11.97 9.25 -15.45
C LEU A 127 -11.97 9.19 -13.92
N THR A 128 -13.16 9.09 -13.33
CA THR A 128 -13.33 8.98 -11.89
C THR A 128 -14.16 7.76 -11.54
N GLU A 129 -13.70 6.98 -10.57
CA GLU A 129 -14.46 5.95 -9.88
C GLU A 129 -14.76 6.46 -8.47
N THR A 130 -16.04 6.58 -8.11
CA THR A 130 -16.49 7.30 -6.91
C THR A 130 -17.31 6.44 -5.95
N ASN A 131 -17.57 5.17 -6.28
CA ASN A 131 -18.49 4.30 -5.52
C ASN A 131 -17.77 3.30 -4.61
N GLY A 132 -16.60 2.84 -5.02
CA GLY A 132 -15.87 1.78 -4.34
C GLY A 132 -15.26 2.24 -3.01
N THR A 133 -15.78 1.75 -1.89
CA THR A 133 -15.30 2.08 -0.54
C THR A 133 -14.11 1.22 -0.07
N ASN A 134 -13.69 0.25 -0.85
CA ASN A 134 -12.53 -0.60 -0.60
C ASN A 134 -11.96 -1.11 -1.92
N THR A 135 -10.74 -1.66 -1.89
CA THR A 135 -10.02 -2.06 -3.11
C THR A 135 -10.80 -3.06 -3.98
N TYR A 136 -11.54 -3.98 -3.37
CA TYR A 136 -12.36 -4.94 -4.11
C TYR A 136 -13.52 -4.25 -4.84
N ALA A 137 -14.24 -3.37 -4.15
CA ALA A 137 -15.34 -2.61 -4.74
C ALA A 137 -14.83 -1.68 -5.85
N GLN A 138 -13.70 -0.98 -5.62
CA GLN A 138 -13.06 -0.13 -6.63
C GLN A 138 -12.67 -0.92 -7.88
N ALA A 139 -12.03 -2.08 -7.71
CA ALA A 139 -11.65 -2.92 -8.84
C ALA A 139 -12.87 -3.43 -9.62
N LYS A 140 -13.95 -3.76 -8.93
CA LYS A 140 -15.23 -4.18 -9.55
C LYS A 140 -15.89 -3.03 -10.34
N GLU A 141 -15.97 -1.84 -9.75
CA GLU A 141 -16.52 -0.66 -10.43
C GLU A 141 -15.68 -0.28 -11.66
N ILE A 142 -14.35 -0.35 -11.54
CA ILE A 142 -13.43 -0.08 -12.65
C ILE A 142 -13.59 -1.13 -13.75
N ALA A 143 -13.80 -2.40 -13.42
CA ALA A 143 -14.11 -3.43 -14.42
C ALA A 143 -15.40 -3.12 -15.18
N GLY A 144 -16.42 -2.59 -14.47
CA GLY A 144 -17.65 -2.08 -15.08
C GLY A 144 -17.47 -0.80 -15.90
N LEU A 145 -16.44 0.01 -15.62
CA LEU A 145 -16.13 1.24 -16.37
C LEU A 145 -15.32 0.97 -17.64
N VAL A 146 -14.35 0.06 -17.55
CA VAL A 146 -13.42 -0.27 -18.64
C VAL A 146 -14.09 -1.19 -19.68
N HIS A 147 -14.93 -2.13 -19.26
CA HIS A 147 -15.64 -3.13 -20.09
C HIS A 147 -14.73 -3.97 -21.02
N ASP A 148 -13.43 -4.01 -20.74
CA ASP A 148 -12.44 -4.75 -21.51
C ASP A 148 -11.48 -5.46 -20.55
N ALA A 149 -11.56 -6.79 -20.48
CA ALA A 149 -10.72 -7.61 -19.62
C ALA A 149 -9.26 -7.71 -20.13
N ASP A 150 -9.03 -7.46 -21.42
CA ASP A 150 -7.71 -7.51 -22.04
C ASP A 150 -6.98 -6.16 -21.98
N ALA A 151 -7.67 -5.09 -21.50
CA ALA A 151 -7.04 -3.81 -21.30
C ALA A 151 -5.87 -3.90 -20.32
N SER A 152 -4.75 -3.27 -20.68
CA SER A 152 -3.57 -3.19 -19.83
C SER A 152 -3.73 -2.13 -18.75
N LEU A 153 -3.63 -2.53 -17.47
CA LEU A 153 -3.77 -1.66 -16.32
C LEU A 153 -2.43 -1.44 -15.62
N LEU A 154 -2.11 -0.17 -15.36
CA LEU A 154 -1.01 0.24 -14.49
C LEU A 154 -1.56 0.84 -13.20
N ILE A 155 -1.45 0.11 -12.11
CA ILE A 155 -1.98 0.52 -10.80
C ILE A 155 -0.94 1.37 -10.05
N VAL A 156 -1.26 2.61 -9.74
CA VAL A 156 -0.43 3.53 -8.96
C VAL A 156 -0.93 3.56 -7.52
N SER A 157 -0.09 3.11 -6.59
CA SER A 157 -0.44 3.03 -5.16
C SER A 157 0.80 3.00 -4.28
N SER A 158 0.61 3.14 -2.95
CA SER A 158 1.70 2.96 -1.98
C SER A 158 2.29 1.55 -2.07
N PRO A 159 3.61 1.39 -1.86
CA PRO A 159 4.31 0.12 -2.06
C PRO A 159 3.68 -1.06 -1.34
N GLU A 160 3.32 -0.92 -0.06
CA GLU A 160 2.69 -1.98 0.72
C GLU A 160 1.35 -2.44 0.15
N HIS A 161 0.65 -1.54 -0.57
CA HIS A 161 -0.70 -1.80 -1.09
C HIS A 161 -0.72 -2.43 -2.50
N ILE A 162 0.36 -2.29 -3.28
CA ILE A 162 0.44 -2.72 -4.68
C ILE A 162 0.12 -4.21 -4.85
N TYR A 163 0.71 -5.08 -4.03
CA TYR A 163 0.46 -6.53 -4.10
C TYR A 163 -1.03 -6.86 -4.07
N ARG A 164 -1.76 -6.31 -3.09
CA ARG A 164 -3.20 -6.57 -2.93
C ARG A 164 -4.00 -5.96 -4.08
N CYS A 165 -3.65 -4.77 -4.54
CA CYS A 165 -4.31 -4.16 -5.69
C CYS A 165 -4.21 -5.06 -6.92
N ILE A 166 -3.00 -5.45 -7.33
CA ILE A 166 -2.78 -6.29 -8.53
C ILE A 166 -3.59 -7.59 -8.43
N LYS A 167 -3.52 -8.30 -7.28
CA LYS A 167 -4.29 -9.54 -7.09
C LYS A 167 -5.79 -9.31 -7.18
N THR A 168 -6.29 -8.22 -6.59
CA THR A 168 -7.72 -7.90 -6.62
C THR A 168 -8.20 -7.56 -8.04
N PHE A 169 -7.45 -6.78 -8.80
CA PHE A 169 -7.81 -6.47 -10.19
C PHE A 169 -7.77 -7.70 -11.09
N ARG A 170 -6.77 -8.57 -10.94
CA ARG A 170 -6.74 -9.86 -11.65
C ARG A 170 -7.93 -10.75 -11.29
N ASN A 171 -8.39 -10.70 -10.05
CA ASN A 171 -9.59 -11.44 -9.62
C ASN A 171 -10.89 -10.88 -10.21
N GLN A 172 -10.89 -9.63 -10.70
CA GLN A 172 -12.01 -9.06 -11.48
C GLN A 172 -11.95 -9.41 -12.99
N GLY A 173 -10.97 -10.20 -13.40
CA GLY A 173 -10.87 -10.71 -14.77
C GLY A 173 -9.85 -10.00 -15.65
N PHE A 174 -9.18 -8.95 -15.19
CA PHE A 174 -8.12 -8.29 -15.97
C PHE A 174 -6.89 -9.21 -16.11
N THR A 175 -6.44 -9.40 -17.35
CA THR A 175 -5.33 -10.31 -17.67
C THR A 175 -3.97 -9.62 -17.59
N ASP A 176 -3.86 -8.35 -17.96
CA ASP A 176 -2.63 -7.54 -17.91
C ASP A 176 -2.74 -6.44 -16.86
N VAL A 177 -2.30 -6.77 -15.64
CA VAL A 177 -2.27 -5.84 -14.50
C VAL A 177 -0.87 -5.74 -13.95
N ASN A 178 -0.33 -4.53 -13.94
CA ASN A 178 0.96 -4.18 -13.38
C ASN A 178 0.82 -3.11 -12.29
N GLY A 179 1.88 -2.94 -11.47
CA GLY A 179 1.93 -1.96 -10.41
C GLY A 179 3.04 -0.94 -10.59
N LEU A 180 2.77 0.29 -10.18
CA LEU A 180 3.73 1.37 -10.01
C LEU A 180 3.70 1.79 -8.53
N PRO A 181 4.62 1.24 -7.69
CA PRO A 181 4.70 1.62 -6.29
C PRO A 181 5.26 3.03 -6.14
N THR A 182 4.59 3.85 -5.33
CA THR A 182 5.00 5.23 -5.07
C THR A 182 5.95 5.30 -3.88
N PHE A 183 7.22 4.94 -4.08
CA PHE A 183 8.23 5.07 -3.04
C PHE A 183 8.54 6.55 -2.75
N GLU A 184 8.61 6.92 -1.46
CA GLU A 184 8.94 8.29 -1.03
C GLU A 184 10.39 8.66 -1.36
N ASN A 185 11.30 7.68 -1.32
CA ASN A 185 12.72 7.85 -1.61
C ASN A 185 13.18 6.82 -2.65
N PRO A 186 13.11 7.12 -3.95
CA PRO A 186 13.57 6.22 -5.01
C PRO A 186 15.08 5.91 -4.93
N THR A 187 15.89 6.79 -4.34
CA THR A 187 17.34 6.57 -4.11
C THR A 187 17.65 5.44 -3.11
N ASN A 188 16.69 4.99 -2.31
CA ASN A 188 16.90 3.83 -1.45
C ASN A 188 17.02 2.52 -2.24
N ASP A 189 16.54 2.45 -3.47
CA ASP A 189 16.71 1.29 -4.34
C ASP A 189 18.15 1.14 -4.82
N GLU A 190 18.92 2.22 -4.98
CA GLU A 190 20.32 2.19 -5.39
C GLU A 190 21.25 1.65 -4.28
N ILE A 191 20.88 1.85 -3.00
CA ILE A 191 21.66 1.37 -1.86
C ILE A 191 21.69 -0.17 -1.80
N PHE A 192 20.65 -0.83 -2.30
CA PHE A 192 20.55 -2.29 -2.33
C PHE A 192 21.20 -2.92 -3.56
N SER A 193 21.53 -2.15 -4.59
CA SER A 193 22.10 -2.65 -5.84
C SER A 193 23.62 -2.78 -5.84
N SER A 194 24.34 -2.30 -4.82
CA SER A 194 25.81 -2.40 -4.75
C SER A 194 26.30 -3.42 -3.71
N PRO A 195 26.92 -4.54 -4.14
CA PRO A 195 27.50 -5.53 -3.23
C PRO A 195 28.71 -5.03 -2.43
N SER A 196 29.30 -3.88 -2.80
CA SER A 196 30.56 -3.39 -2.22
C SER A 196 30.42 -2.69 -0.87
N ASP A 197 29.20 -2.21 -0.50
CA ASP A 197 29.01 -1.39 0.69
C ASP A 197 28.62 -2.17 1.96
N LYS A 198 28.33 -3.48 1.86
CA LYS A 198 27.95 -4.29 3.03
C LYS A 198 29.02 -4.32 4.14
N ASN A 199 30.30 -4.15 3.79
CA ASN A 199 31.39 -4.14 4.78
C ASN A 199 31.60 -2.79 5.48
N ASN A 200 30.98 -1.71 4.99
CA ASN A 200 31.08 -0.38 5.59
C ASN A 200 29.98 -0.06 6.60
N ILE A 201 28.87 -0.80 6.61
CA ILE A 201 27.71 -0.57 7.47
C ILE A 201 28.09 -0.70 8.94
N LEU A 202 28.90 -1.69 9.30
CA LEU A 202 29.34 -1.91 10.68
C LEU A 202 30.37 -0.86 11.17
N LYS A 203 31.19 -0.31 10.28
CA LYS A 203 32.20 0.72 10.62
C LYS A 203 31.58 2.11 10.76
N ASN A 204 30.44 2.35 10.17
CA ASN A 204 29.73 3.63 10.23
C ASN A 204 28.70 3.73 11.37
N ALA A 205 28.51 2.69 12.18
CA ALA A 205 27.56 2.66 13.27
C ALA A 205 27.81 3.79 14.32
N GLU A 206 29.07 4.17 14.54
CA GLU A 206 29.42 5.25 15.48
C GLU A 206 29.14 6.67 14.94
N ARG A 207 28.99 6.84 13.62
CA ARG A 207 28.70 8.13 12.98
C ARG A 207 27.20 8.32 12.64
N ASN A 208 26.36 7.35 12.92
CA ASN A 208 25.04 7.27 12.31
C ASN A 208 23.94 7.94 13.16
N VAL A 209 23.78 9.24 12.96
CA VAL A 209 22.49 9.90 13.11
C VAL A 209 21.38 9.14 12.33
N SER A 210 21.73 8.49 11.21
CA SER A 210 20.82 7.70 10.36
C SER A 210 20.27 6.45 11.07
N LEU A 211 21.03 5.75 11.92
CA LEU A 211 20.53 4.56 12.63
C LEU A 211 19.32 4.87 13.52
N ARG A 212 19.33 6.02 14.18
CA ARG A 212 18.22 6.48 15.03
C ARG A 212 16.98 6.82 14.20
N TYR A 213 17.14 7.41 13.03
CA TYR A 213 16.04 7.71 12.12
C TYR A 213 15.56 6.43 11.41
N ASN A 214 16.45 5.55 11.00
CA ASN A 214 16.12 4.28 10.35
C ASN A 214 15.28 3.37 11.26
N MET A 215 15.59 3.26 12.56
CA MET A 215 14.79 2.47 13.49
C MET A 215 13.31 2.91 13.50
N TRP A 216 13.04 4.21 13.55
CA TRP A 216 11.66 4.71 13.53
C TRP A 216 10.96 4.44 12.18
N SER A 217 11.67 4.62 11.07
CA SER A 217 11.15 4.31 9.74
C SER A 217 10.89 2.81 9.59
N TYR A 218 11.78 1.96 10.08
CA TYR A 218 11.63 0.51 10.01
C TYR A 218 10.47 0.03 10.89
N LEU A 219 10.27 0.59 12.07
CA LEU A 219 9.10 0.31 12.90
C LEU A 219 7.80 0.73 12.19
N GLN A 220 7.82 1.84 11.45
CA GLN A 220 6.69 2.27 10.62
C GLN A 220 6.41 1.28 9.49
N TYR A 221 7.44 0.79 8.79
CA TYR A 221 7.29 -0.25 7.76
C TYR A 221 6.73 -1.55 8.34
N GLU A 222 7.13 -1.97 9.55
CA GLU A 222 6.54 -3.13 10.22
C GLU A 222 5.03 -2.98 10.41
N ILE A 223 4.59 -1.82 10.88
CA ILE A 223 3.16 -1.54 11.08
C ILE A 223 2.42 -1.58 9.73
N MET A 224 2.99 -0.98 8.68
CA MET A 224 2.42 -1.01 7.33
C MET A 224 2.31 -2.44 6.79
N VAL A 225 3.38 -3.24 6.92
CA VAL A 225 3.43 -4.64 6.50
C VAL A 225 2.43 -5.49 7.27
N LEU A 226 2.34 -5.35 8.59
CA LEU A 226 1.38 -6.10 9.42
C LEU A 226 -0.06 -5.73 9.08
N ARG A 227 -0.35 -4.45 8.86
CA ARG A 227 -1.67 -3.98 8.41
C ARG A 227 -2.04 -4.62 7.07
N GLU A 228 -1.12 -4.61 6.13
CA GLU A 228 -1.37 -5.13 4.79
C GLU A 228 -1.44 -6.67 4.78
N ALA A 229 -0.61 -7.36 5.55
CA ALA A 229 -0.70 -8.82 5.72
C ALA A 229 -2.08 -9.22 6.27
N THR A 230 -2.61 -8.47 7.24
CA THR A 230 -3.95 -8.69 7.79
C THR A 230 -5.03 -8.48 6.72
N ALA A 231 -4.90 -7.43 5.91
CA ALA A 231 -5.81 -7.15 4.81
C ALA A 231 -5.75 -8.26 3.74
N ILE A 232 -4.57 -8.75 3.37
CA ILE A 232 -4.38 -9.84 2.41
C ILE A 232 -5.05 -11.13 2.91
N VAL A 233 -4.87 -11.49 4.18
CA VAL A 233 -5.54 -12.66 4.79
C VAL A 233 -7.05 -12.51 4.72
N TYR A 234 -7.58 -11.34 5.10
CA TYR A 234 -9.02 -11.06 5.01
C TYR A 234 -9.54 -11.18 3.57
N TYR A 235 -8.82 -10.63 2.59
CA TYR A 235 -9.19 -10.68 1.17
C TYR A 235 -9.18 -12.11 0.63
N LYS A 236 -8.19 -12.94 1.02
CA LYS A 236 -8.16 -14.37 0.69
C LYS A 236 -9.36 -15.11 1.26
N LEU A 237 -9.70 -14.87 2.52
CA LEU A 237 -10.86 -15.52 3.17
C LEU A 237 -12.19 -15.12 2.52
N LYS A 238 -12.27 -13.93 1.94
CA LYS A 238 -13.45 -13.42 1.22
C LYS A 238 -13.47 -13.83 -0.26
N GLY A 239 -12.40 -14.42 -0.81
CA GLY A 239 -12.29 -14.71 -2.24
C GLY A 239 -12.15 -13.45 -3.11
N TYR A 240 -11.57 -12.38 -2.57
CA TYR A 240 -11.33 -11.12 -3.28
C TYR A 240 -9.99 -11.08 -4.02
N ILE A 241 -9.10 -12.04 -3.69
CA ILE A 241 -7.79 -12.28 -4.33
C ILE A 241 -7.49 -13.76 -4.37
#